data_252131660515072461362d5b842bd204
#
_entry.id   252131660515072461362d5b842bd204
#
_cell.length_a   1.000
_cell.length_b   1.000
_cell.length_c   1.000
_cell.angle_alpha   90.00
_cell.angle_beta   90.00
_cell.angle_gamma   90.00
#
_symmetry.space_group_name_H-M   'P 1'
#
loop_
_entity.id
_entity.type
_entity.pdbx_description
1 polymer ?
#
loop_
_entity_poly.entity_id
_entity_poly.type
_entity_poly.pdbx_seq_one_letter_code
_entity_poly.pdbx_strand_id
1 'polypeptide(L)'
;MRRLILLALALLAACRESTPRVREFDGPSAFQYIETQVGFGPRIPGTEAHRRMAGWLDSLLRQRADTVIEQSWTHVTMAGDSLPLTNFIARFNPGASKRLLFLAHWDSRPTADSPLSTDSTKPVPGANDGGSGVAALLGVADVLKRAPPSIGVDLLFVDGEDYGDFTKTPKDVLIGSRYYAAHPVPGPQPLYAVLFDLVADKDLQIFEEGNSLVGAPEVVELVWNTAKDLGYAGTFVATPKHTLIDDHLELQKAGIRAIDVVDFDYPSWHTKDDTIDKVSAASLQIVGDVAVALVRREGE
;
A
#
# COMPACT_ATOMS: atom_id res chain seq x y z
N MET A 1 68.95 -2.71 -36.44
CA MET A 1 67.80 -3.65 -36.15
C MET A 1 67.14 -3.28 -34.82
N ARG A 2 66.09 -2.51 -34.82
CA ARG A 2 65.35 -2.11 -33.63
C ARG A 2 64.17 -3.07 -33.43
N ARG A 3 64.15 -3.81 -32.33
CA ARG A 3 63.05 -4.69 -31.95
C ARG A 3 61.98 -3.85 -31.23
N LEU A 4 60.79 -3.70 -31.84
CA LEU A 4 59.56 -3.19 -31.18
C LEU A 4 59.03 -4.30 -30.26
N ILE A 5 58.91 -3.99 -28.99
CA ILE A 5 58.14 -4.81 -28.02
C ILE A 5 56.76 -4.23 -27.94
N LEU A 6 55.75 -4.95 -28.47
CA LEU A 6 54.33 -4.66 -28.28
C LEU A 6 53.90 -5.16 -26.90
N LEU A 7 53.57 -4.22 -26.01
CA LEU A 7 52.91 -4.53 -24.75
C LEU A 7 51.41 -4.64 -25.02
N ALA A 8 50.85 -5.85 -24.94
CA ALA A 8 49.39 -6.07 -24.94
C ALA A 8 48.88 -5.84 -23.52
N LEU A 9 48.18 -4.73 -23.26
CA LEU A 9 47.39 -4.52 -22.06
C LEU A 9 46.09 -5.35 -22.19
N ALA A 10 46.01 -6.44 -21.44
CA ALA A 10 44.79 -7.16 -21.21
C ALA A 10 43.92 -6.39 -20.20
N LEU A 11 42.85 -5.72 -20.66
CA LEU A 11 41.78 -5.19 -19.80
C LEU A 11 40.98 -6.37 -19.24
N LEU A 12 41.26 -6.74 -18.01
CA LEU A 12 40.38 -7.59 -17.20
C LEU A 12 39.14 -6.77 -16.81
N ALA A 13 38.07 -6.90 -17.58
CA ALA A 13 36.74 -6.48 -17.15
C ALA A 13 36.32 -7.40 -15.97
N ALA A 14 36.56 -6.95 -14.75
CA ALA A 14 36.01 -7.60 -13.57
C ALA A 14 34.48 -7.41 -13.61
N CYS A 15 33.76 -8.43 -14.08
CA CYS A 15 32.34 -8.57 -13.76
C CYS A 15 32.23 -8.61 -12.24
N ARG A 16 31.86 -7.50 -11.61
CA ARG A 16 31.40 -7.52 -10.23
C ARG A 16 30.11 -8.37 -10.25
N GLU A 17 30.22 -9.62 -9.86
CA GLU A 17 29.04 -10.38 -9.43
C GLU A 17 28.41 -9.60 -8.29
N SER A 18 27.24 -9.02 -8.56
CA SER A 18 26.41 -8.46 -7.51
C SER A 18 26.03 -9.61 -6.59
N THR A 19 26.52 -9.59 -5.36
CA THR A 19 26.01 -10.50 -4.31
C THR A 19 24.49 -10.42 -4.34
N PRO A 20 23.77 -11.57 -4.38
CA PRO A 20 22.32 -11.57 -4.34
C PRO A 20 21.86 -10.76 -3.12
N ARG A 21 21.12 -9.66 -3.36
CA ARG A 21 20.49 -8.93 -2.25
C ARG A 21 19.58 -9.90 -1.54
N VAL A 22 19.81 -10.13 -0.26
CA VAL A 22 18.89 -10.89 0.58
C VAL A 22 17.59 -10.10 0.61
N ARG A 23 16.53 -10.65 0.04
CA ARG A 23 15.20 -10.05 0.09
C ARG A 23 14.69 -10.17 1.51
N GLU A 24 14.33 -9.04 2.12
CA GLU A 24 13.79 -9.01 3.48
C GLU A 24 12.28 -9.29 3.50
N PHE A 25 11.55 -8.86 2.47
CA PHE A 25 10.12 -9.09 2.33
C PHE A 25 9.84 -10.53 1.86
N ASP A 26 8.76 -11.12 2.34
CA ASP A 26 8.33 -12.49 2.01
C ASP A 26 6.93 -12.45 1.38
N GLY A 27 6.90 -12.39 0.04
CA GLY A 27 5.66 -12.32 -0.73
C GLY A 27 4.72 -13.52 -0.50
N PRO A 28 5.21 -14.77 -0.49
CA PRO A 28 4.41 -15.95 -0.12
C PRO A 28 3.74 -15.85 1.25
N SER A 29 4.45 -15.38 2.28
CA SER A 29 3.87 -15.18 3.61
C SER A 29 2.85 -14.02 3.60
N ALA A 30 3.14 -12.92 2.89
CA ALA A 30 2.21 -11.81 2.74
C ALA A 30 0.92 -12.23 2.00
N PHE A 31 1.01 -13.11 1.02
CA PHE A 31 -0.15 -13.62 0.29
C PHE A 31 -1.14 -14.36 1.20
N GLN A 32 -0.67 -15.06 2.23
CA GLN A 32 -1.53 -15.72 3.21
C GLN A 32 -2.41 -14.72 3.99
N TYR A 33 -1.99 -13.46 4.09
CA TYR A 33 -2.82 -12.41 4.68
C TYR A 33 -4.01 -12.08 3.78
N ILE A 34 -3.85 -12.09 2.44
CA ILE A 34 -5.00 -11.92 1.52
C ILE A 34 -5.97 -13.10 1.69
N GLU A 35 -5.46 -14.35 1.70
CA GLU A 35 -6.29 -15.54 1.88
C GLU A 35 -7.12 -15.47 3.16
N THR A 36 -6.50 -15.03 4.25
CA THR A 36 -7.18 -14.88 5.55
C THR A 36 -8.26 -13.80 5.49
N GLN A 37 -7.98 -12.64 4.90
CA GLN A 37 -8.93 -11.53 4.74
C GLN A 37 -10.16 -11.95 3.92
N VAL A 38 -9.93 -12.57 2.75
CA VAL A 38 -11.01 -13.08 1.89
C VAL A 38 -11.81 -14.17 2.61
N GLY A 39 -11.16 -14.98 3.46
CA GLY A 39 -11.80 -16.00 4.28
C GLY A 39 -12.80 -15.45 5.33
N PHE A 40 -12.73 -14.17 5.70
CA PHE A 40 -13.75 -13.51 6.52
C PHE A 40 -15.01 -13.18 5.73
N GLY A 41 -14.91 -13.10 4.42
CA GLY A 41 -15.91 -12.55 3.50
C GLY A 41 -15.69 -11.06 3.24
N PRO A 42 -16.57 -10.40 2.46
CA PRO A 42 -16.51 -8.97 2.18
C PRO A 42 -16.50 -8.15 3.46
N ARG A 43 -15.46 -7.30 3.63
CA ARG A 43 -15.21 -6.50 4.85
C ARG A 43 -16.00 -5.19 4.83
N ILE A 44 -17.27 -5.27 4.48
CA ILE A 44 -18.15 -4.11 4.39
C ILE A 44 -18.36 -3.51 5.79
N PRO A 45 -18.15 -2.20 6.00
CA PRO A 45 -18.39 -1.52 7.27
C PRO A 45 -19.73 -1.89 7.93
N GLY A 46 -19.67 -2.22 9.23
CA GLY A 46 -20.85 -2.61 10.02
C GLY A 46 -21.22 -4.10 9.96
N THR A 47 -20.62 -4.91 9.09
CA THR A 47 -20.90 -6.36 8.98
C THR A 47 -20.09 -7.20 10.00
N GLU A 48 -20.44 -8.47 10.14
CA GLU A 48 -19.66 -9.42 10.97
C GLU A 48 -18.27 -9.69 10.39
N ALA A 49 -18.14 -9.79 9.06
CA ALA A 49 -16.86 -9.96 8.39
C ALA A 49 -15.91 -8.79 8.70
N HIS A 50 -16.42 -7.56 8.65
CA HIS A 50 -15.68 -6.35 9.00
C HIS A 50 -15.23 -6.36 10.47
N ARG A 51 -16.10 -6.71 11.43
CA ARG A 51 -15.73 -6.82 12.86
C ARG A 51 -14.67 -7.89 13.10
N ARG A 52 -14.78 -9.05 12.44
CA ARG A 52 -13.78 -10.12 12.54
C ARG A 52 -12.44 -9.70 11.97
N MET A 53 -12.44 -9.01 10.83
CA MET A 53 -11.24 -8.44 10.21
C MET A 53 -10.57 -7.43 11.16
N ALA A 54 -11.34 -6.48 11.74
CA ALA A 54 -10.81 -5.49 12.67
C ALA A 54 -10.09 -6.14 13.86
N GLY A 55 -10.73 -7.14 14.51
CA GLY A 55 -10.12 -7.85 15.63
C GLY A 55 -8.87 -8.65 15.26
N TRP A 56 -8.86 -9.27 14.08
CA TRP A 56 -7.69 -9.98 13.56
C TRP A 56 -6.54 -9.01 13.25
N LEU A 57 -6.84 -7.90 12.58
CA LEU A 57 -5.84 -6.88 12.23
C LEU A 57 -5.21 -6.27 13.48
N ASP A 58 -6.01 -5.82 14.46
CA ASP A 58 -5.52 -5.29 15.74
C ASP A 58 -4.59 -6.29 16.45
N SER A 59 -5.01 -7.56 16.55
CA SER A 59 -4.20 -8.61 17.16
C SER A 59 -2.84 -8.79 16.49
N LEU A 60 -2.79 -8.77 15.14
CA LEU A 60 -1.55 -8.89 14.40
C LEU A 60 -0.64 -7.68 14.58
N LEU A 61 -1.20 -6.47 14.55
CA LEU A 61 -0.44 -5.24 14.68
C LEU A 61 0.18 -5.12 16.07
N ARG A 62 -0.56 -5.45 17.14
CA ARG A 62 -0.04 -5.45 18.53
C ARG A 62 1.09 -6.45 18.76
N GLN A 63 1.16 -7.52 17.98
CA GLN A 63 2.27 -8.49 18.03
C GLN A 63 3.54 -7.98 17.34
N ARG A 64 3.43 -7.00 16.46
CA ARG A 64 4.50 -6.54 15.57
C ARG A 64 5.04 -5.16 15.91
N ALA A 65 4.15 -4.19 16.06
CA ALA A 65 4.50 -2.79 16.26
C ALA A 65 4.92 -2.49 17.72
N ASP A 66 5.68 -1.42 17.88
CA ASP A 66 6.03 -0.91 19.21
C ASP A 66 4.81 -0.27 19.88
N THR A 67 3.92 0.32 19.10
CA THR A 67 2.67 0.95 19.55
C THR A 67 1.60 0.82 18.48
N VAL A 68 0.37 0.54 18.90
CA VAL A 68 -0.82 0.59 18.02
C VAL A 68 -1.76 1.66 18.57
N ILE A 69 -2.18 2.57 17.69
CA ILE A 69 -3.18 3.58 17.98
C ILE A 69 -4.45 3.22 17.20
N GLU A 70 -5.58 3.19 17.88
CA GLU A 70 -6.89 3.01 17.27
C GLU A 70 -7.59 4.37 17.22
N GLN A 71 -8.13 4.72 16.06
CA GLN A 71 -9.06 5.83 15.89
C GLN A 71 -10.43 5.23 15.58
N SER A 72 -11.30 5.15 16.58
CA SER A 72 -12.65 4.59 16.43
C SER A 72 -13.69 5.70 16.53
N TRP A 73 -14.63 5.72 15.57
CA TRP A 73 -15.73 6.69 15.52
C TRP A 73 -16.97 6.09 14.88
N THR A 74 -18.06 6.82 14.91
CA THR A 74 -19.26 6.51 14.14
C THR A 74 -19.43 7.52 13.02
N HIS A 75 -19.41 7.05 11.78
CA HIS A 75 -19.79 7.85 10.62
C HIS A 75 -21.29 7.75 10.40
N VAL A 76 -21.92 8.90 10.12
CA VAL A 76 -23.33 8.94 9.71
C VAL A 76 -23.36 9.15 8.21
N THR A 77 -23.86 8.16 7.49
CA THR A 77 -23.92 8.18 6.02
C THR A 77 -24.89 9.26 5.50
N MET A 78 -24.77 9.60 4.23
CA MET A 78 -25.73 10.49 3.56
C MET A 78 -27.16 9.95 3.57
N ALA A 79 -27.34 8.63 3.72
CA ALA A 79 -28.66 7.98 3.90
C ALA A 79 -29.16 8.01 5.35
N GLY A 80 -28.31 8.40 6.33
CA GLY A 80 -28.63 8.46 7.74
C GLY A 80 -28.28 7.21 8.54
N ASP A 81 -27.62 6.22 7.92
CA ASP A 81 -27.16 5.01 8.61
C ASP A 81 -25.91 5.32 9.44
N SER A 82 -25.76 4.61 10.56
CA SER A 82 -24.60 4.73 11.44
C SER A 82 -23.59 3.60 11.19
N LEU A 83 -22.38 3.95 10.79
CA LEU A 83 -21.28 3.01 10.54
C LEU A 83 -20.22 3.14 11.64
N PRO A 84 -19.99 2.11 12.45
CA PRO A 84 -18.82 2.06 13.32
C PRO A 84 -17.58 1.77 12.48
N LEU A 85 -16.62 2.69 12.51
CA LEU A 85 -15.38 2.62 11.74
C LEU A 85 -14.16 2.71 12.67
N THR A 86 -13.04 2.12 12.23
CA THR A 86 -11.79 2.14 12.99
C THR A 86 -10.58 2.18 12.06
N ASN A 87 -9.79 3.25 12.16
CA ASN A 87 -8.43 3.25 11.61
C ASN A 87 -7.47 2.62 12.63
N PHE A 88 -6.47 1.89 12.14
CA PHE A 88 -5.36 1.39 12.95
C PHE A 88 -4.05 2.04 12.49
N ILE A 89 -3.24 2.51 13.43
CA ILE A 89 -1.91 3.05 13.17
C ILE A 89 -0.89 2.23 13.94
N ALA A 90 -0.14 1.38 13.22
CA ALA A 90 0.96 0.60 13.79
C ALA A 90 2.26 1.40 13.69
N ARG A 91 2.85 1.77 14.83
CA ARG A 91 4.05 2.59 14.92
C ARG A 91 5.28 1.77 15.23
N PHE A 92 6.30 1.92 14.41
CA PHE A 92 7.64 1.40 14.63
C PHE A 92 8.59 2.57 14.93
N ASN A 93 9.48 2.42 15.88
CA ASN A 93 10.40 3.43 16.38
C ASN A 93 9.67 4.76 16.69
N PRO A 94 8.75 4.78 17.68
CA PRO A 94 7.89 5.94 17.94
C PRO A 94 8.67 7.17 18.43
N GLY A 95 9.89 7.00 18.96
CA GLY A 95 10.76 8.07 19.41
C GLY A 95 11.57 8.78 18.31
N ALA A 96 11.53 8.27 17.07
CA ALA A 96 12.27 8.88 15.97
C ALA A 96 11.72 10.25 15.60
N SER A 97 12.63 11.21 15.30
CA SER A 97 12.29 12.56 14.88
C SER A 97 11.84 12.68 13.42
N LYS A 98 12.17 11.72 12.61
CA LYS A 98 11.74 11.57 11.21
C LYS A 98 10.95 10.30 11.06
N ARG A 99 9.91 10.32 10.23
CA ARG A 99 9.13 9.11 9.97
C ARG A 99 8.55 9.05 8.57
N LEU A 100 8.27 7.84 8.11
CA LEU A 100 7.49 7.53 6.92
C LEU A 100 6.07 7.13 7.32
N LEU A 101 5.14 7.32 6.40
CA LEU A 101 3.78 6.83 6.51
C LEU A 101 3.46 5.97 5.29
N PHE A 102 3.10 4.72 5.52
CA PHE A 102 2.50 3.86 4.51
C PHE A 102 1.05 3.62 4.88
N LEU A 103 0.16 3.62 3.88
CA LEU A 103 -1.25 3.40 4.15
C LEU A 103 -1.91 2.48 3.13
N ALA A 104 -3.03 1.88 3.54
CA ALA A 104 -3.92 1.07 2.73
C ALA A 104 -5.30 1.05 3.38
N HIS A 105 -6.38 0.93 2.60
CA HIS A 105 -7.70 0.68 3.15
C HIS A 105 -7.90 -0.82 3.45
N TRP A 106 -8.75 -1.15 4.43
CA TRP A 106 -8.97 -2.51 4.85
C TRP A 106 -10.42 -3.01 4.72
N ASP A 107 -11.34 -2.11 4.45
CA ASP A 107 -12.72 -2.43 4.10
C ASP A 107 -12.84 -2.96 2.67
N SER A 108 -14.02 -3.27 2.24
CA SER A 108 -14.34 -3.64 0.86
C SER A 108 -15.71 -3.13 0.43
N ARG A 109 -15.88 -2.98 -0.87
CA ARG A 109 -17.03 -2.37 -1.51
C ARG A 109 -18.33 -3.17 -1.33
N PRO A 110 -19.44 -2.51 -0.92
CA PRO A 110 -20.74 -3.18 -0.73
C PRO A 110 -21.37 -3.69 -2.02
N THR A 111 -21.04 -3.08 -3.17
CA THR A 111 -21.67 -3.33 -4.47
C THR A 111 -20.63 -3.39 -5.58
N ALA A 112 -20.70 -4.42 -6.42
CA ALA A 112 -19.81 -4.56 -7.57
C ALA A 112 -20.26 -3.65 -8.72
N ASP A 113 -19.95 -2.37 -8.65
CA ASP A 113 -20.46 -1.32 -9.54
C ASP A 113 -19.54 -0.94 -10.70
N SER A 114 -18.45 -1.68 -10.92
CA SER A 114 -17.64 -1.54 -12.13
C SER A 114 -18.49 -1.68 -13.39
N PRO A 115 -18.23 -0.90 -14.46
CA PRO A 115 -18.85 -1.12 -15.77
C PRO A 115 -18.62 -2.52 -16.33
N LEU A 116 -17.59 -3.23 -15.86
CA LEU A 116 -17.26 -4.61 -16.23
C LEU A 116 -17.99 -5.65 -15.36
N SER A 117 -18.70 -5.23 -14.31
CA SER A 117 -19.40 -6.14 -13.41
C SER A 117 -20.56 -6.83 -14.11
N THR A 118 -20.67 -8.13 -13.91
CA THR A 118 -21.79 -8.94 -14.43
C THR A 118 -22.99 -9.01 -13.46
N ASP A 119 -22.80 -8.58 -12.21
CA ASP A 119 -23.84 -8.54 -11.18
C ASP A 119 -23.50 -7.48 -10.11
N SER A 120 -24.05 -6.28 -10.29
CA SER A 120 -23.85 -5.15 -9.37
C SER A 120 -24.61 -5.27 -8.04
N THR A 121 -25.39 -6.34 -7.83
CA THR A 121 -26.07 -6.58 -6.54
C THR A 121 -25.17 -7.32 -5.54
N LYS A 122 -24.03 -7.82 -5.98
CA LYS A 122 -23.08 -8.55 -5.14
C LYS A 122 -22.04 -7.61 -4.54
N PRO A 123 -21.54 -7.91 -3.34
CA PRO A 123 -20.39 -7.21 -2.80
C PRO A 123 -19.11 -7.62 -3.54
N VAL A 124 -18.08 -6.77 -3.45
CA VAL A 124 -16.72 -7.08 -3.90
C VAL A 124 -16.03 -7.94 -2.85
N PRO A 125 -15.44 -9.09 -3.22
CA PRO A 125 -14.69 -9.92 -2.27
C PRO A 125 -13.45 -9.23 -1.70
N GLY A 126 -12.82 -8.35 -2.50
CA GLY A 126 -11.73 -7.49 -2.06
C GLY A 126 -10.41 -8.24 -1.86
N ALA A 127 -10.03 -9.10 -2.79
CA ALA A 127 -8.73 -9.78 -2.72
C ALA A 127 -7.58 -8.83 -3.07
N ASN A 128 -7.76 -8.04 -4.12
CA ASN A 128 -6.83 -6.98 -4.50
C ASN A 128 -7.24 -5.65 -3.86
N ASP A 129 -8.50 -5.30 -4.01
CA ASP A 129 -9.12 -4.08 -3.55
C ASP A 129 -9.29 -4.10 -2.02
N GLY A 130 -8.46 -3.32 -1.34
CA GLY A 130 -8.18 -3.30 0.10
C GLY A 130 -7.36 -4.49 0.61
N GLY A 131 -7.51 -5.69 0.06
CA GLY A 131 -6.83 -6.89 0.55
C GLY A 131 -5.32 -6.89 0.31
N SER A 132 -4.89 -6.42 -0.86
CA SER A 132 -3.48 -6.45 -1.26
C SER A 132 -2.64 -5.42 -0.52
N GLY A 133 -3.13 -4.19 -0.40
CA GLY A 133 -2.44 -3.13 0.33
C GLY A 133 -2.24 -3.50 1.80
N VAL A 134 -3.29 -4.01 2.46
CA VAL A 134 -3.18 -4.54 3.84
C VAL A 134 -2.14 -5.64 3.94
N ALA A 135 -2.12 -6.59 3.01
CA ALA A 135 -1.14 -7.69 3.01
C ALA A 135 0.29 -7.19 2.81
N ALA A 136 0.50 -6.22 1.93
CA ALA A 136 1.80 -5.56 1.74
C ALA A 136 2.27 -4.89 3.03
N LEU A 137 1.41 -4.10 3.70
CA LEU A 137 1.76 -3.44 4.95
C LEU A 137 2.01 -4.43 6.11
N LEU A 138 1.25 -5.53 6.21
CA LEU A 138 1.51 -6.57 7.21
C LEU A 138 2.84 -7.27 6.96
N GLY A 139 3.20 -7.54 5.70
CA GLY A 139 4.51 -8.07 5.33
C GLY A 139 5.65 -7.10 5.67
N VAL A 140 5.46 -5.79 5.46
CA VAL A 140 6.39 -4.76 5.94
C VAL A 140 6.49 -4.79 7.46
N ALA A 141 5.37 -4.92 8.20
CA ALA A 141 5.37 -5.03 9.65
C ALA A 141 6.18 -6.24 10.15
N ASP A 142 6.10 -7.39 9.44
CA ASP A 142 6.91 -8.57 9.74
C ASP A 142 8.42 -8.30 9.57
N VAL A 143 8.79 -7.57 8.51
CA VAL A 143 10.19 -7.15 8.30
C VAL A 143 10.66 -6.23 9.41
N LEU A 144 9.88 -5.19 9.73
CA LEU A 144 10.24 -4.20 10.75
C LEU A 144 10.31 -4.80 12.16
N LYS A 145 9.51 -5.82 12.44
CA LYS A 145 9.60 -6.57 13.69
C LYS A 145 10.90 -7.37 13.81
N ARG A 146 11.33 -8.03 12.72
CA ARG A 146 12.58 -8.82 12.70
C ARG A 146 13.83 -7.95 12.66
N ALA A 147 13.76 -6.83 11.93
CA ALA A 147 14.86 -5.89 11.73
C ALA A 147 14.35 -4.46 11.92
N PRO A 148 14.32 -3.95 13.18
CA PRO A 148 13.78 -2.64 13.51
C PRO A 148 14.39 -1.51 12.66
N PRO A 149 13.56 -0.52 12.26
CA PRO A 149 14.04 0.60 11.43
C PRO A 149 14.78 1.64 12.31
N SER A 150 15.76 2.32 11.72
CA SER A 150 16.44 3.47 12.35
C SER A 150 15.60 4.76 12.29
N ILE A 151 14.67 4.83 11.34
CA ILE A 151 13.67 5.90 11.18
C ILE A 151 12.32 5.45 11.76
N GLY A 152 11.45 6.37 12.10
CA GLY A 152 10.07 6.05 12.46
C GLY A 152 9.28 5.58 11.24
N VAL A 153 8.43 4.57 11.41
CA VAL A 153 7.51 4.11 10.38
C VAL A 153 6.13 3.97 10.99
N ASP A 154 5.14 4.60 10.36
CA ASP A 154 3.73 4.41 10.67
C ASP A 154 3.07 3.63 9.52
N LEU A 155 2.38 2.54 9.86
CA LEU A 155 1.52 1.80 8.94
C LEU A 155 0.07 2.12 9.32
N LEU A 156 -0.62 2.83 8.43
CA LEU A 156 -1.99 3.28 8.63
C LEU A 156 -2.93 2.42 7.80
N PHE A 157 -3.87 1.80 8.48
CA PHE A 157 -4.94 1.02 7.88
C PHE A 157 -6.22 1.84 8.02
N VAL A 158 -6.72 2.40 6.93
CA VAL A 158 -7.92 3.24 6.91
C VAL A 158 -9.18 2.43 6.65
N ASP A 159 -10.31 2.88 7.20
CA ASP A 159 -11.59 2.20 7.17
C ASP A 159 -12.65 3.01 6.41
N GLY A 160 -13.48 2.34 5.62
CA GLY A 160 -14.57 2.99 4.90
C GLY A 160 -14.12 3.87 3.74
N GLU A 161 -13.01 3.50 3.11
CA GLU A 161 -12.59 4.13 1.85
C GLU A 161 -13.65 3.89 0.78
N ASP A 162 -14.10 2.62 0.66
CA ASP A 162 -14.81 2.08 -0.48
C ASP A 162 -16.32 1.82 -0.21
N TYR A 163 -16.87 2.43 0.85
CA TYR A 163 -18.25 2.19 1.26
C TYR A 163 -19.28 2.83 0.32
N GLY A 164 -19.04 4.06 -0.11
CA GLY A 164 -19.99 4.88 -0.87
C GLY A 164 -19.81 4.86 -2.38
N ASP A 165 -20.44 5.81 -3.04
CA ASP A 165 -20.30 6.06 -4.48
C ASP A 165 -19.63 7.43 -4.65
N PHE A 166 -18.48 7.49 -5.30
CA PHE A 166 -17.66 8.69 -5.45
C PHE A 166 -18.41 9.87 -6.08
N THR A 167 -19.48 9.60 -6.84
CA THR A 167 -20.28 10.63 -7.50
C THR A 167 -21.60 10.94 -6.78
N LYS A 168 -22.28 9.92 -6.24
CA LYS A 168 -23.61 10.05 -5.64
C LYS A 168 -23.57 10.27 -4.13
N THR A 169 -22.63 9.62 -3.44
CA THR A 169 -22.45 9.72 -1.98
C THR A 169 -21.01 10.08 -1.60
N PRO A 170 -20.47 11.22 -2.08
CA PRO A 170 -19.04 11.56 -1.93
C PRO A 170 -18.59 11.79 -0.47
N LYS A 171 -19.52 11.85 0.50
CA LYS A 171 -19.18 11.91 1.92
C LYS A 171 -18.96 10.54 2.53
N ASP A 172 -19.42 9.49 1.85
CA ASP A 172 -19.38 8.11 2.31
C ASP A 172 -18.26 7.30 1.66
N VAL A 173 -17.26 7.97 1.05
CA VAL A 173 -16.01 7.42 0.53
C VAL A 173 -14.81 8.11 1.19
N LEU A 174 -13.64 7.48 1.18
CA LEU A 174 -12.41 8.00 1.79
C LEU A 174 -12.62 8.41 3.27
N ILE A 175 -13.51 7.72 3.98
CA ILE A 175 -13.97 8.16 5.31
C ILE A 175 -12.82 8.10 6.32
N GLY A 176 -12.02 7.02 6.26
CA GLY A 176 -10.92 6.77 7.17
C GLY A 176 -9.75 7.73 7.00
N SER A 177 -9.30 7.96 5.77
CA SER A 177 -8.21 8.91 5.49
C SER A 177 -8.62 10.34 5.80
N ARG A 178 -9.87 10.71 5.50
CA ARG A 178 -10.44 12.00 5.88
C ARG A 178 -10.47 12.18 7.40
N TYR A 179 -10.86 11.14 8.13
CA TYR A 179 -10.86 11.17 9.60
C TYR A 179 -9.43 11.31 10.14
N TYR A 180 -8.48 10.53 9.63
CA TYR A 180 -7.07 10.62 10.01
C TYR A 180 -6.48 12.01 9.74
N ALA A 181 -6.76 12.59 8.57
CA ALA A 181 -6.30 13.93 8.19
C ALA A 181 -6.83 15.03 9.14
N ALA A 182 -8.08 14.89 9.59
CA ALA A 182 -8.72 15.81 10.52
C ALA A 182 -8.31 15.59 12.00
N HIS A 183 -7.83 14.41 12.35
CA HIS A 183 -7.46 14.01 13.72
C HIS A 183 -6.03 13.42 13.74
N PRO A 184 -5.00 14.24 13.45
CA PRO A 184 -3.63 13.73 13.36
C PRO A 184 -3.18 13.13 14.68
N VAL A 185 -2.45 12.00 14.61
CA VAL A 185 -1.88 11.37 15.79
C VAL A 185 -0.67 12.17 16.32
N PRO A 186 -0.38 12.14 17.63
CA PRO A 186 0.75 12.85 18.20
C PRO A 186 2.09 12.40 17.59
N GLY A 187 2.98 13.36 17.32
CA GLY A 187 4.34 13.09 16.83
C GLY A 187 4.71 13.97 15.64
N PRO A 188 5.92 13.78 15.07
CA PRO A 188 6.34 14.53 13.90
C PRO A 188 5.51 14.15 12.68
N GLN A 189 5.25 15.12 11.82
CA GLN A 189 4.63 14.90 10.52
C GLN A 189 5.53 13.97 9.69
N PRO A 190 4.97 13.02 8.91
CA PRO A 190 5.76 12.14 8.07
C PRO A 190 6.50 12.93 6.98
N LEU A 191 7.69 12.48 6.61
CA LEU A 191 8.47 13.04 5.50
C LEU A 191 7.66 12.95 4.21
N TYR A 192 6.99 11.84 4.00
CA TYR A 192 6.04 11.57 2.93
C TYR A 192 5.14 10.38 3.30
N ALA A 193 4.10 10.18 2.50
CA ALA A 193 3.22 9.04 2.59
C ALA A 193 3.12 8.29 1.25
N VAL A 194 2.95 6.97 1.31
CA VAL A 194 2.69 6.11 0.15
C VAL A 194 1.45 5.27 0.44
N LEU A 195 0.42 5.47 -0.36
CA LEU A 195 -0.76 4.61 -0.42
C LEU A 195 -0.43 3.38 -1.28
N PHE A 196 -0.86 2.20 -0.83
CA PHE A 196 -0.80 0.97 -1.60
C PHE A 196 -2.21 0.45 -1.81
N ASP A 197 -2.71 0.57 -3.02
CA ASP A 197 -4.01 0.05 -3.43
C ASP A 197 -3.89 -0.79 -4.70
N LEU A 198 -4.68 -1.88 -4.81
CA LEU A 198 -4.69 -2.79 -5.97
C LEU A 198 -3.30 -3.33 -6.37
N VAL A 199 -2.43 -3.65 -5.40
CA VAL A 199 -1.00 -3.92 -5.63
C VAL A 199 -0.62 -5.41 -5.76
N ALA A 200 -1.58 -6.29 -5.97
CA ALA A 200 -1.31 -7.73 -6.08
C ALA A 200 -1.81 -8.39 -7.37
N ASP A 201 -2.27 -7.64 -8.37
CA ASP A 201 -2.66 -8.22 -9.66
C ASP A 201 -1.56 -9.17 -10.20
N LYS A 202 -1.96 -10.29 -10.79
CA LYS A 202 -1.04 -11.23 -11.44
C LYS A 202 -0.23 -10.60 -12.56
N ASP A 203 -0.82 -9.65 -13.27
CA ASP A 203 -0.23 -8.93 -14.38
C ASP A 203 0.13 -7.47 -13.99
N LEU A 204 0.57 -7.28 -12.74
CA LEU A 204 0.82 -6.00 -12.08
C LEU A 204 1.59 -5.00 -12.94
N GLN A 205 0.97 -3.84 -13.19
CA GLN A 205 1.59 -2.67 -13.82
C GLN A 205 1.17 -1.38 -13.11
N ILE A 206 2.11 -0.76 -12.43
CA ILE A 206 1.92 0.48 -11.68
C ILE A 206 2.46 1.64 -12.49
N PHE A 207 1.58 2.58 -12.87
CA PHE A 207 1.93 3.79 -13.59
C PHE A 207 1.98 4.99 -12.65
N GLU A 208 2.63 6.08 -13.08
CA GLU A 208 2.67 7.32 -12.30
C GLU A 208 1.27 7.97 -12.30
N GLU A 209 0.64 8.03 -11.11
CA GLU A 209 -0.70 8.59 -10.92
C GLU A 209 -0.66 10.13 -10.98
N GLY A 210 -1.68 10.75 -11.62
CA GLY A 210 -1.67 12.17 -11.97
C GLY A 210 -1.71 13.12 -10.78
N ASN A 211 -2.52 12.86 -9.76
CA ASN A 211 -2.57 13.70 -8.55
C ASN A 211 -1.31 13.54 -7.69
N SER A 212 -0.69 12.37 -7.71
CA SER A 212 0.61 12.11 -7.09
C SER A 212 1.71 12.93 -7.72
N LEU A 213 1.73 13.01 -9.07
CA LEU A 213 2.68 13.83 -9.83
C LEU A 213 2.50 15.34 -9.56
N VAL A 214 1.28 15.80 -9.26
CA VAL A 214 1.00 17.19 -8.92
C VAL A 214 1.34 17.50 -7.44
N GLY A 215 0.95 16.60 -6.54
CA GLY A 215 1.02 16.84 -5.09
C GLY A 215 2.38 16.54 -4.46
N ALA A 216 3.11 15.54 -5.01
CA ALA A 216 4.39 15.07 -4.46
C ALA A 216 5.29 14.43 -5.54
N PRO A 217 5.67 15.17 -6.60
CA PRO A 217 6.43 14.63 -7.74
C PRO A 217 7.79 14.04 -7.30
N GLU A 218 8.42 14.62 -6.28
CA GLU A 218 9.69 14.12 -5.75
C GLU A 218 9.54 12.77 -5.02
N VAL A 219 8.36 12.48 -4.47
CA VAL A 219 8.08 11.17 -3.86
C VAL A 219 7.81 10.13 -4.94
N VAL A 220 7.11 10.50 -6.02
CA VAL A 220 6.94 9.65 -7.21
C VAL A 220 8.31 9.28 -7.76
N GLU A 221 9.18 10.28 -8.02
CA GLU A 221 10.54 10.04 -8.52
C GLU A 221 11.34 9.12 -7.59
N LEU A 222 11.25 9.33 -6.26
CA LEU A 222 11.93 8.51 -5.27
C LEU A 222 11.48 7.05 -5.33
N VAL A 223 10.17 6.79 -5.38
CA VAL A 223 9.60 5.44 -5.38
C VAL A 223 9.93 4.71 -6.69
N TRP A 224 9.73 5.34 -7.85
CA TRP A 224 10.02 4.73 -9.15
C TRP A 224 11.52 4.48 -9.35
N ASN A 225 12.39 5.39 -8.91
CA ASN A 225 13.84 5.16 -8.92
C ASN A 225 14.24 4.01 -7.98
N THR A 226 13.62 3.90 -6.80
CA THR A 226 13.85 2.77 -5.89
C THR A 226 13.43 1.45 -6.53
N ALA A 227 12.26 1.39 -7.16
CA ALA A 227 11.81 0.21 -7.89
C ALA A 227 12.75 -0.15 -9.04
N LYS A 228 13.22 0.83 -9.81
CA LYS A 228 14.21 0.65 -10.89
C LYS A 228 15.53 0.08 -10.37
N ASP A 229 16.06 0.59 -9.26
CA ASP A 229 17.30 0.13 -8.64
C ASP A 229 17.21 -1.32 -8.13
N LEU A 230 15.97 -1.77 -7.83
CA LEU A 230 15.66 -3.16 -7.48
C LEU A 230 15.43 -4.05 -8.71
N GLY A 231 15.39 -3.50 -9.91
CA GLY A 231 15.15 -4.23 -11.17
C GLY A 231 13.66 -4.34 -11.56
N TYR A 232 12.78 -3.56 -10.95
CA TYR A 232 11.33 -3.61 -11.14
C TYR A 232 10.77 -2.52 -12.09
N ALA A 233 11.62 -1.91 -12.93
CA ALA A 233 11.20 -0.88 -13.89
C ALA A 233 10.14 -1.35 -14.90
N GLY A 234 10.00 -2.66 -15.12
CA GLY A 234 8.94 -3.22 -15.97
C GLY A 234 7.57 -3.29 -15.30
N THR A 235 7.55 -3.24 -13.96
CA THR A 235 6.31 -3.23 -13.16
C THR A 235 5.97 -1.79 -12.72
N PHE A 236 6.95 -1.04 -12.22
CA PHE A 236 6.81 0.40 -11.94
C PHE A 236 7.17 1.20 -13.20
N VAL A 237 6.16 1.42 -14.04
CA VAL A 237 6.32 2.05 -15.36
C VAL A 237 6.36 3.57 -15.21
N ALA A 238 7.51 4.19 -15.48
CA ALA A 238 7.70 5.65 -15.36
C ALA A 238 7.01 6.39 -16.53
N THR A 239 5.69 6.35 -16.51
CA THR A 239 4.81 7.01 -17.49
C THR A 239 3.53 7.44 -16.78
N PRO A 240 3.10 8.71 -16.89
CA PRO A 240 1.85 9.18 -16.35
C PRO A 240 0.65 8.43 -16.93
N LYS A 241 -0.23 7.95 -16.07
CA LYS A 241 -1.49 7.31 -16.44
C LYS A 241 -2.48 7.45 -15.31
N HIS A 242 -3.76 7.52 -15.62
CA HIS A 242 -4.84 7.72 -14.66
C HIS A 242 -4.66 8.98 -13.80
N THR A 243 -5.75 9.49 -13.27
CA THR A 243 -5.81 10.55 -12.26
C THR A 243 -6.95 10.19 -11.36
N LEU A 244 -6.66 9.77 -10.13
CA LEU A 244 -7.58 9.08 -9.27
C LEU A 244 -8.00 9.94 -8.08
N ILE A 245 -9.22 9.70 -7.60
CA ILE A 245 -9.65 10.19 -6.29
C ILE A 245 -9.49 9.04 -5.33
N ASP A 246 -8.53 9.15 -4.42
CA ASP A 246 -8.18 8.11 -3.48
C ASP A 246 -7.64 8.69 -2.17
N ASP A 247 -7.37 7.86 -1.17
CA ASP A 247 -6.97 8.21 0.20
C ASP A 247 -5.77 9.16 0.28
N HIS A 248 -4.82 9.07 -0.64
CA HIS A 248 -3.67 9.98 -0.70
C HIS A 248 -4.08 11.44 -0.84
N LEU A 249 -5.21 11.73 -1.47
CA LEU A 249 -5.70 13.11 -1.64
C LEU A 249 -6.11 13.76 -0.30
N GLU A 250 -6.70 13.00 0.60
CA GLU A 250 -7.07 13.55 1.91
C GLU A 250 -5.81 13.89 2.73
N LEU A 251 -4.74 13.10 2.58
CA LEU A 251 -3.45 13.40 3.19
C LEU A 251 -2.78 14.63 2.53
N GLN A 252 -2.84 14.76 1.21
CA GLN A 252 -2.33 15.94 0.49
C GLN A 252 -3.05 17.21 0.95
N LYS A 253 -4.38 17.19 1.13
CA LYS A 253 -5.17 18.31 1.68
C LYS A 253 -4.73 18.70 3.10
N ALA A 254 -4.25 17.73 3.88
CA ALA A 254 -3.67 17.96 5.21
C ALA A 254 -2.20 18.41 5.19
N GLY A 255 -1.62 18.63 4.00
CA GLY A 255 -0.24 19.09 3.83
C GLY A 255 0.82 18.00 3.92
N ILE A 256 0.43 16.73 3.84
CA ILE A 256 1.35 15.57 3.76
C ILE A 256 1.65 15.31 2.28
N ARG A 257 2.92 15.13 1.93
CA ARG A 257 3.35 14.75 0.60
C ARG A 257 3.03 13.27 0.38
N ALA A 258 1.86 13.00 -0.17
CA ALA A 258 1.33 11.65 -0.34
C ALA A 258 1.24 11.28 -1.82
N ILE A 259 1.52 10.03 -2.14
CA ILE A 259 1.35 9.46 -3.48
C ILE A 259 0.53 8.18 -3.39
N ASP A 260 0.00 7.78 -4.53
CA ASP A 260 -0.71 6.53 -4.76
C ASP A 260 0.13 5.58 -5.61
N VAL A 261 0.33 4.38 -5.10
CA VAL A 261 0.96 3.24 -5.78
C VAL A 261 -0.15 2.24 -6.07
N VAL A 262 -0.68 2.30 -7.30
CA VAL A 262 -1.92 1.61 -7.68
C VAL A 262 -1.82 0.99 -9.08
N ASP A 263 -2.38 -0.21 -9.25
CA ASP A 263 -2.65 -0.80 -10.56
C ASP A 263 -4.12 -0.63 -10.93
N PHE A 264 -4.47 0.53 -11.51
CA PHE A 264 -5.84 0.84 -11.90
C PHE A 264 -6.26 0.21 -13.24
N ASP A 265 -5.38 -0.55 -13.88
CA ASP A 265 -5.71 -1.36 -15.05
C ASP A 265 -6.26 -2.75 -14.69
N TYR A 266 -6.34 -3.06 -13.39
CA TYR A 266 -6.85 -4.32 -12.87
C TYR A 266 -8.27 -4.64 -13.36
N PRO A 267 -8.48 -5.72 -14.17
CA PRO A 267 -9.77 -5.95 -14.83
C PRO A 267 -10.91 -6.34 -13.90
N SER A 268 -10.59 -6.84 -12.70
CA SER A 268 -11.59 -7.24 -11.69
C SER A 268 -11.90 -6.14 -10.69
N TRP A 269 -11.37 -4.91 -10.87
CA TRP A 269 -11.69 -3.76 -10.04
C TRP A 269 -13.19 -3.54 -9.91
N HIS A 270 -13.68 -3.42 -8.67
CA HIS A 270 -15.10 -3.23 -8.33
C HIS A 270 -16.03 -4.28 -8.96
N THR A 271 -15.55 -5.52 -9.08
CA THR A 271 -16.38 -6.65 -9.53
C THR A 271 -16.48 -7.74 -8.47
N LYS A 272 -17.49 -8.60 -8.58
CA LYS A 272 -17.58 -9.82 -7.75
C LYS A 272 -16.45 -10.82 -8.01
N ASP A 273 -15.65 -10.60 -9.04
CA ASP A 273 -14.57 -11.48 -9.48
C ASP A 273 -13.20 -11.01 -8.94
N ASP A 274 -13.14 -9.99 -8.06
CA ASP A 274 -11.94 -9.65 -7.29
C ASP A 274 -11.67 -10.70 -6.21
N THR A 275 -11.12 -11.81 -6.64
CA THR A 275 -10.93 -13.05 -5.87
C THR A 275 -9.48 -13.47 -5.83
N ILE A 276 -9.15 -14.40 -4.92
CA ILE A 276 -7.77 -14.84 -4.66
C ILE A 276 -7.03 -15.39 -5.91
N ASP A 277 -7.76 -15.90 -6.89
CA ASP A 277 -7.19 -16.37 -8.15
C ASP A 277 -6.75 -15.25 -9.10
N LYS A 278 -7.04 -13.99 -8.81
CA LYS A 278 -6.61 -12.83 -9.59
C LYS A 278 -5.30 -12.22 -9.10
N VAL A 279 -4.94 -12.48 -7.86
CA VAL A 279 -3.77 -11.88 -7.20
C VAL A 279 -2.60 -12.85 -7.09
N SER A 280 -1.38 -12.34 -6.86
CA SER A 280 -0.17 -13.15 -6.78
C SER A 280 0.79 -12.75 -5.67
N ALA A 281 1.46 -13.74 -5.09
CA ALA A 281 2.56 -13.53 -4.15
C ALA A 281 3.78 -12.84 -4.80
N ALA A 282 3.96 -13.02 -6.12
CA ALA A 282 5.06 -12.41 -6.86
C ALA A 282 4.90 -10.89 -6.96
N SER A 283 3.67 -10.41 -7.19
CA SER A 283 3.34 -8.98 -7.22
C SER A 283 3.52 -8.34 -5.85
N LEU A 284 3.03 -9.00 -4.79
CA LEU A 284 3.27 -8.56 -3.40
C LEU A 284 4.77 -8.50 -3.06
N GLN A 285 5.57 -9.45 -3.57
CA GLN A 285 7.03 -9.43 -3.37
C GLN A 285 7.65 -8.17 -3.95
N ILE A 286 7.26 -7.78 -5.16
CA ILE A 286 7.78 -6.59 -5.84
C ILE A 286 7.45 -5.33 -5.04
N VAL A 287 6.20 -5.15 -4.67
CA VAL A 287 5.74 -3.98 -3.93
C VAL A 287 6.34 -3.92 -2.52
N GLY A 288 6.37 -5.06 -1.84
CA GLY A 288 6.97 -5.16 -0.50
C GLY A 288 8.47 -4.90 -0.49
N ASP A 289 9.21 -5.38 -1.50
CA ASP A 289 10.65 -5.08 -1.65
C ASP A 289 10.88 -3.57 -1.82
N VAL A 290 10.03 -2.88 -2.60
CA VAL A 290 10.10 -1.42 -2.77
C VAL A 290 9.80 -0.70 -1.46
N ALA A 291 8.73 -1.07 -0.76
CA ALA A 291 8.35 -0.46 0.52
C ALA A 291 9.45 -0.62 1.58
N VAL A 292 10.03 -1.82 1.71
CA VAL A 292 11.14 -2.07 2.64
C VAL A 292 12.39 -1.27 2.24
N ALA A 293 12.72 -1.21 0.95
CA ALA A 293 13.87 -0.45 0.47
C ALA A 293 13.74 1.06 0.76
N LEU A 294 12.54 1.63 0.65
CA LEU A 294 12.27 3.02 1.05
C LEU A 294 12.57 3.24 2.54
N VAL A 295 12.11 2.33 3.42
CA VAL A 295 12.42 2.43 4.86
C VAL A 295 13.92 2.35 5.14
N ARG A 296 14.65 1.45 4.48
CA ARG A 296 16.09 1.28 4.67
C ARG A 296 16.86 2.51 4.19
N ARG A 297 16.49 3.04 3.01
CA ARG A 297 17.11 4.23 2.41
C ARG A 297 16.96 5.47 3.29
N GLU A 298 15.77 5.73 3.81
CA GLU A 298 15.52 6.91 4.66
C GLU A 298 16.13 6.77 6.07
N GLY A 299 16.53 5.57 6.43
CA GLY A 299 17.20 5.26 7.70
C GLY A 299 18.74 5.38 7.65
N GLU A 300 19.32 5.54 6.46
CA GLU A 300 20.76 5.78 6.26
C GLU A 300 21.09 7.27 6.44
#